data_adefd73609e20870d652501b209befc4
#
_entry.id   adefd73609e20870d652501b209befc4
#
_cell.length_a   1.000
_cell.length_b   1.000
_cell.length_c   1.000
_cell.angle_alpha   90.00
_cell.angle_beta   90.00
_cell.angle_gamma   90.00
#
_symmetry.space_group_name_H-M   'P 1'
#
loop_
_entity.id
_entity.type
_entity.pdbx_description
1 polymer ?
#
loop_
_entity_poly.entity_id
_entity_poly.type
_entity_poly.pdbx_seq_one_letter_code
_entity_poly.pdbx_strand_id
1 'polypeptide(L)'
;DFDGTKLTMRWAHDSKVSGSGAYGQGNHNLSVADVDGDGCDEIVYGACVIDQDGKTLYRTGLGHGDAIHLSDLDPDLDGLEVFSPHEEKTAAYGYEMHSAATGEIIFGEKTGTDVGRGIAADIDPAHRGFEMWSTANGNVYDCKGNIIASKNRPSVNFRVYWDGDLQDELLDGVKIDKWNGTKANRMITLSDYSNAASCNSTKATPNLSADILGDWREEIIL
;
A
#
# COMPACT_ATOMS: atom_id res chain seq x y z
N ASP A 1 10.53 6.17 23.86
CA ASP A 1 10.22 5.19 24.92
C ASP A 1 9.35 5.84 25.99
N PHE A 2 8.39 5.07 26.50
CA PHE A 2 7.56 5.44 27.64
C PHE A 2 7.76 4.43 28.78
N ASP A 3 8.18 4.92 29.95
CA ASP A 3 8.49 4.09 31.11
C ASP A 3 7.31 3.94 32.11
N GLY A 4 6.11 4.39 31.72
CA GLY A 4 4.92 4.47 32.56
C GLY A 4 4.69 5.83 33.20
N THR A 5 5.67 6.72 33.15
CA THR A 5 5.60 8.07 33.73
C THR A 5 6.13 9.16 32.81
N LYS A 6 7.14 8.86 31.99
CA LYS A 6 7.85 9.83 31.15
C LYS A 6 8.09 9.29 29.74
N LEU A 7 7.91 10.16 28.76
CA LEU A 7 8.36 9.94 27.39
C LEU A 7 9.81 10.40 27.25
N THR A 8 10.66 9.53 26.69
CA THR A 8 12.04 9.85 26.33
C THR A 8 12.27 9.58 24.86
N MET A 9 12.91 10.53 24.17
CA MET A 9 13.31 10.33 22.78
C MET A 9 14.45 9.31 22.73
N ARG A 10 14.26 8.23 22.00
CA ARG A 10 15.26 7.20 21.80
C ARG A 10 16.23 7.57 20.68
N TRP A 11 15.70 8.00 19.55
CA TRP A 11 16.45 8.49 18.39
C TRP A 11 15.57 9.45 17.57
N ALA A 12 16.20 10.14 16.63
CA ALA A 12 15.53 10.93 15.61
C ALA A 12 16.20 10.65 14.26
N HIS A 13 15.41 10.29 13.25
CA HIS A 13 15.88 10.15 11.88
C HIS A 13 15.80 11.51 11.18
N ASP A 14 16.93 12.01 10.68
CA ASP A 14 16.98 13.19 9.83
C ASP A 14 17.46 12.78 8.42
N SER A 15 16.53 12.68 7.49
CA SER A 15 16.80 12.27 6.12
C SER A 15 17.74 13.21 5.36
N LYS A 16 17.96 14.44 5.85
CA LYS A 16 18.90 15.42 5.25
C LYS A 16 20.33 15.24 5.75
N VAL A 17 20.54 14.48 6.83
CA VAL A 17 21.88 14.22 7.34
C VAL A 17 22.65 13.36 6.32
N SER A 18 23.91 13.75 6.07
CA SER A 18 24.79 13.03 5.17
C SER A 18 24.93 11.57 5.61
N GLY A 19 24.67 10.65 4.69
CA GLY A 19 24.76 9.21 4.94
C GLY A 19 23.43 8.54 5.35
N SER A 20 22.40 9.28 5.76
CA SER A 20 21.07 8.69 6.01
C SER A 20 20.47 8.14 4.72
N GLY A 21 20.67 8.87 3.62
CA GLY A 21 20.27 8.43 2.28
C GLY A 21 18.78 8.43 1.98
N ALA A 22 17.95 8.79 2.95
CA ALA A 22 16.50 8.68 2.84
C ALA A 22 15.81 9.97 2.33
N TYR A 23 16.55 11.07 2.10
CA TYR A 23 15.94 12.32 1.64
C TYR A 23 15.23 12.15 0.31
N GLY A 24 13.95 12.54 0.26
CA GLY A 24 13.12 12.42 -0.95
C GLY A 24 12.64 10.99 -1.26
N GLN A 25 12.86 10.03 -0.35
CA GLN A 25 12.44 8.63 -0.54
C GLN A 25 11.19 8.26 0.28
N GLY A 26 10.68 9.18 1.09
CA GLY A 26 9.50 8.95 1.93
C GLY A 26 8.18 8.99 1.16
N ASN A 27 7.13 8.53 1.84
CA ASN A 27 5.76 8.48 1.32
C ASN A 27 4.83 9.33 2.20
N HIS A 28 3.55 9.49 1.81
CA HIS A 28 2.53 10.16 2.63
C HIS A 28 2.00 9.28 3.77
N ASN A 29 2.19 7.98 3.68
CA ASN A 29 1.88 7.00 4.72
C ASN A 29 3.10 6.11 5.00
N LEU A 30 3.01 5.30 6.02
CA LEU A 30 4.04 4.33 6.40
C LEU A 30 3.38 3.05 6.91
N SER A 31 4.16 1.98 6.89
CA SER A 31 3.82 0.71 7.54
C SER A 31 4.92 0.33 8.52
N VAL A 32 4.59 -0.53 9.48
CA VAL A 32 5.53 -1.00 10.50
C VAL A 32 5.43 -2.53 10.56
N ALA A 33 6.56 -3.21 10.43
CA ALA A 33 6.67 -4.65 10.57
C ALA A 33 8.14 -5.05 10.76
N ASP A 34 8.37 -6.22 11.34
CA ASP A 34 9.66 -6.92 11.36
C ASP A 34 9.95 -7.46 9.94
N VAL A 35 10.64 -6.67 9.12
CA VAL A 35 10.87 -7.02 7.71
C VAL A 35 12.15 -7.79 7.47
N ASP A 36 13.11 -7.76 8.40
CA ASP A 36 14.38 -8.47 8.26
C ASP A 36 14.52 -9.70 9.19
N GLY A 37 13.52 -9.93 10.04
CA GLY A 37 13.44 -11.12 10.89
C GLY A 37 14.29 -11.05 12.14
N ASP A 38 14.67 -9.85 12.62
CA ASP A 38 15.49 -9.66 13.82
C ASP A 38 14.67 -9.63 15.12
N GLY A 39 13.33 -9.61 15.02
CA GLY A 39 12.39 -9.57 16.14
C GLY A 39 12.01 -8.16 16.58
N CYS A 40 12.41 -7.14 15.84
CA CYS A 40 12.00 -5.77 16.04
C CYS A 40 11.32 -5.24 14.76
N ASP A 41 10.42 -4.29 14.91
CA ASP A 41 9.72 -3.71 13.76
C ASP A 41 10.53 -2.55 13.15
N GLU A 42 10.59 -2.52 11.83
CA GLU A 42 11.08 -1.42 11.01
C GLU A 42 9.96 -0.49 10.59
N ILE A 43 10.34 0.74 10.23
CA ILE A 43 9.45 1.70 9.61
C ILE A 43 9.65 1.66 8.09
N VAL A 44 8.70 1.05 7.38
CA VAL A 44 8.64 1.03 5.92
C VAL A 44 7.99 2.33 5.45
N TYR A 45 8.80 3.21 4.84
CA TYR A 45 8.43 4.59 4.53
C TYR A 45 8.54 4.92 3.04
N GLY A 46 7.92 4.12 2.20
CA GLY A 46 7.96 4.25 0.74
C GLY A 46 9.21 3.63 0.16
N ALA A 47 10.01 4.42 -0.56
CA ALA A 47 11.23 3.97 -1.21
C ALA A 47 12.43 3.84 -0.25
N CYS A 48 12.20 3.79 1.07
CA CYS A 48 13.21 3.52 2.08
C CYS A 48 12.60 2.83 3.30
N VAL A 49 13.45 2.11 4.02
CA VAL A 49 13.13 1.49 5.31
C VAL A 49 14.08 2.01 6.37
N ILE A 50 13.54 2.31 7.54
CA ILE A 50 14.26 2.82 8.71
C ILE A 50 14.18 1.73 9.78
N ASP A 51 15.35 1.28 10.20
CA ASP A 51 15.56 0.26 11.21
C ASP A 51 15.17 0.78 12.62
N GLN A 52 14.89 -0.14 13.55
CA GLN A 52 14.50 0.14 14.94
C GLN A 52 15.51 1.00 15.71
N ASP A 53 16.73 1.16 15.20
CA ASP A 53 17.77 2.05 15.76
C ASP A 53 17.80 3.46 15.12
N GLY A 54 16.90 3.73 14.16
CA GLY A 54 16.77 5.01 13.46
C GLY A 54 17.70 5.16 12.25
N LYS A 55 18.45 4.13 11.89
CA LYS A 55 19.26 4.13 10.65
C LYS A 55 18.46 3.68 9.45
N THR A 56 18.87 4.11 8.28
CA THR A 56 18.30 3.60 7.03
C THR A 56 18.80 2.18 6.78
N LEU A 57 17.89 1.21 6.73
CA LEU A 57 18.18 -0.16 6.35
C LEU A 57 18.55 -0.23 4.87
N TYR A 58 17.69 0.30 4.01
CA TYR A 58 17.94 0.46 2.58
C TYR A 58 17.12 1.61 1.98
N ARG A 59 17.40 1.90 0.71
CA ARG A 59 16.60 2.78 -0.16
C ARG A 59 16.62 2.25 -1.59
N THR A 60 15.50 2.33 -2.29
CA THR A 60 15.41 1.92 -3.71
C THR A 60 15.92 3.01 -4.66
N GLY A 61 15.88 4.27 -4.22
CA GLY A 61 16.27 5.42 -5.05
C GLY A 61 15.18 5.87 -6.04
N LEU A 62 13.95 5.37 -5.89
CA LEU A 62 12.84 5.64 -6.83
C LEU A 62 12.10 6.94 -6.53
N GLY A 63 12.38 7.54 -5.36
CA GLY A 63 11.80 8.82 -4.98
C GLY A 63 10.49 8.71 -4.23
N HIS A 64 9.85 9.86 -4.06
CA HIS A 64 8.60 10.02 -3.32
C HIS A 64 7.44 9.29 -3.99
N GLY A 65 6.48 8.81 -3.16
CA GLY A 65 5.22 8.23 -3.59
C GLY A 65 4.05 8.61 -2.69
N ASP A 66 2.82 8.41 -3.17
CA ASP A 66 1.58 8.73 -2.45
C ASP A 66 0.93 7.54 -1.77
N ALA A 67 1.29 6.31 -2.14
CA ALA A 67 0.71 5.08 -1.61
C ALA A 67 1.79 4.02 -1.36
N ILE A 68 1.56 3.19 -0.36
CA ILE A 68 2.42 2.07 0.00
C ILE A 68 1.56 0.92 0.51
N HIS A 69 1.87 -0.28 0.08
CA HIS A 69 1.23 -1.51 0.53
C HIS A 69 2.31 -2.51 0.94
N LEU A 70 2.31 -2.88 2.22
CA LEU A 70 3.21 -3.87 2.81
C LEU A 70 2.39 -5.08 3.23
N SER A 71 2.72 -6.25 2.73
CA SER A 71 2.14 -7.53 3.10
C SER A 71 3.00 -8.68 2.54
N ASP A 72 2.66 -9.91 2.83
CA ASP A 72 3.04 -11.09 2.05
C ASP A 72 2.23 -11.04 0.73
N LEU A 73 2.73 -10.24 -0.23
CA LEU A 73 2.04 -10.01 -1.51
C LEU A 73 2.21 -11.20 -2.45
N ASP A 74 3.35 -11.84 -2.40
CA ASP A 74 3.69 -13.03 -3.17
C ASP A 74 4.01 -14.21 -2.26
N PRO A 75 3.03 -15.04 -1.89
CA PRO A 75 3.21 -16.12 -0.93
C PRO A 75 4.11 -17.29 -1.41
N ASP A 76 4.76 -17.16 -2.55
CA ASP A 76 5.81 -18.06 -3.03
C ASP A 76 7.22 -17.53 -2.74
N LEU A 77 7.34 -16.31 -2.20
CA LEU A 77 8.58 -15.70 -1.73
C LEU A 77 8.64 -15.76 -0.21
N ASP A 78 9.83 -15.77 0.35
CA ASP A 78 10.02 -15.67 1.79
C ASP A 78 10.05 -14.19 2.22
N GLY A 79 9.26 -13.82 3.23
CA GLY A 79 9.23 -12.49 3.81
C GLY A 79 8.04 -11.65 3.36
N LEU A 80 8.21 -10.34 3.43
CA LEU A 80 7.19 -9.37 3.04
C LEU A 80 7.65 -8.59 1.80
N GLU A 81 6.69 -8.14 1.01
CA GLU A 81 6.90 -7.25 -0.12
C GLU A 81 6.23 -5.91 0.10
N VAL A 82 6.80 -4.92 -0.56
CA VAL A 82 6.24 -3.58 -0.68
C VAL A 82 5.80 -3.34 -2.12
N PHE A 83 4.56 -2.92 -2.34
CA PHE A 83 4.13 -2.34 -3.61
C PHE A 83 3.98 -0.82 -3.44
N SER A 84 4.60 -0.04 -4.33
CA SER A 84 4.59 1.43 -4.26
C SER A 84 4.59 2.09 -5.63
N PRO A 85 3.68 3.05 -5.90
CA PRO A 85 3.80 4.00 -7.00
C PRO A 85 4.72 5.16 -6.63
N HIS A 86 5.36 5.79 -7.64
CA HIS A 86 6.32 6.87 -7.50
C HIS A 86 5.96 8.07 -8.37
N GLU A 87 6.20 9.27 -7.85
CA GLU A 87 5.93 10.53 -8.56
C GLU A 87 7.09 11.00 -9.44
N GLU A 88 8.31 10.49 -9.18
CA GLU A 88 9.50 10.90 -9.90
C GLU A 88 9.50 10.36 -11.35
N LYS A 89 9.26 11.25 -12.31
CA LYS A 89 9.13 10.89 -13.73
C LYS A 89 10.39 10.31 -14.36
N THR A 90 11.54 10.57 -13.76
CA THR A 90 12.84 10.06 -14.21
C THR A 90 13.26 8.78 -13.53
N ALA A 91 12.50 8.32 -12.53
CA ALA A 91 12.74 7.06 -11.85
C ALA A 91 12.80 5.86 -12.82
N ALA A 92 13.53 4.84 -12.44
CA ALA A 92 13.61 3.60 -13.22
C ALA A 92 12.23 2.94 -13.38
N TYR A 93 11.41 3.03 -12.34
CA TYR A 93 10.04 2.53 -12.30
C TYR A 93 9.09 3.62 -11.81
N GLY A 94 7.90 3.71 -12.39
CA GLY A 94 6.83 4.58 -11.91
C GLY A 94 5.95 3.89 -10.87
N TYR A 95 5.95 2.57 -10.85
CA TYR A 95 5.46 1.71 -9.76
C TYR A 95 6.21 0.39 -9.79
N GLU A 96 6.30 -0.24 -8.64
CA GLU A 96 7.06 -1.48 -8.50
C GLU A 96 6.65 -2.27 -7.26
N MET A 97 7.10 -3.53 -7.20
CA MET A 97 7.11 -4.38 -6.03
C MET A 97 8.56 -4.75 -5.70
N HIS A 98 8.93 -4.64 -4.43
CA HIS A 98 10.27 -5.00 -3.95
C HIS A 98 10.21 -5.79 -2.64
N SER A 99 11.28 -6.51 -2.34
CA SER A 99 11.47 -7.17 -1.05
C SER A 99 11.53 -6.12 0.06
N ALA A 100 10.68 -6.24 1.07
CA ALA A 100 10.65 -5.34 2.22
C ALA A 100 11.93 -5.41 3.07
N ALA A 101 12.63 -6.55 3.06
CA ALA A 101 13.88 -6.75 3.80
C ALA A 101 15.09 -6.09 3.13
N THR A 102 15.13 -6.06 1.79
CA THR A 102 16.37 -5.72 1.06
C THR A 102 16.24 -4.55 0.10
N GLY A 103 15.01 -4.19 -0.32
CA GLY A 103 14.77 -3.22 -1.37
C GLY A 103 15.06 -3.73 -2.79
N GLU A 104 15.30 -5.04 -2.95
CA GLU A 104 15.49 -5.65 -4.27
C GLU A 104 14.17 -5.62 -5.06
N ILE A 105 14.21 -5.05 -6.27
CA ILE A 105 13.02 -4.93 -7.13
C ILE A 105 12.70 -6.31 -7.72
N ILE A 106 11.47 -6.76 -7.47
CA ILE A 106 10.92 -8.03 -7.96
C ILE A 106 10.21 -7.81 -9.30
N PHE A 107 9.39 -6.76 -9.34
CA PHE A 107 8.59 -6.40 -10.51
C PHE A 107 8.48 -4.87 -10.59
N GLY A 108 8.43 -4.30 -11.78
CA GLY A 108 8.22 -2.84 -11.93
C GLY A 108 8.06 -2.41 -13.38
N GLU A 109 7.33 -1.31 -13.54
CA GLU A 109 7.01 -0.72 -14.85
C GLU A 109 7.52 0.71 -14.96
N LYS A 110 8.26 0.98 -16.02
CA LYS A 110 8.69 2.33 -16.34
C LYS A 110 7.57 3.11 -16.99
N THR A 111 7.15 4.20 -16.36
CA THR A 111 6.03 5.02 -16.86
C THR A 111 6.43 6.35 -17.47
N GLY A 112 7.50 6.97 -16.98
CA GLY A 112 7.93 8.32 -17.40
C GLY A 112 6.95 9.43 -16.99
N THR A 113 6.01 9.12 -16.09
CA THR A 113 4.98 10.05 -15.59
C THR A 113 4.92 9.97 -14.07
N ASP A 114 4.35 10.97 -13.45
CA ASP A 114 3.95 10.98 -12.07
C ASP A 114 2.83 9.94 -11.87
N VAL A 115 3.08 8.92 -11.04
CA VAL A 115 2.12 7.88 -10.69
C VAL A 115 1.68 8.09 -9.24
N GLY A 116 0.70 8.98 -9.07
CA GLY A 116 0.27 9.40 -7.74
C GLY A 116 -0.46 8.33 -6.95
N ARG A 117 -0.94 7.22 -7.56
CA ARG A 117 -1.69 6.19 -6.84
C ARG A 117 -1.54 4.80 -7.42
N GLY A 118 -1.57 3.84 -6.53
CA GLY A 118 -1.63 2.42 -6.82
C GLY A 118 -2.11 1.69 -5.58
N ILE A 119 -2.53 0.45 -5.75
CA ILE A 119 -3.02 -0.40 -4.68
C ILE A 119 -2.58 -1.85 -4.94
N ALA A 120 -2.30 -2.56 -3.87
CA ALA A 120 -2.21 -4.01 -3.84
C ALA A 120 -3.36 -4.55 -2.98
N ALA A 121 -4.11 -5.52 -3.51
CA ALA A 121 -5.23 -6.16 -2.83
C ALA A 121 -5.47 -7.56 -3.40
N ASP A 122 -5.82 -8.52 -2.57
CA ASP A 122 -6.19 -9.88 -3.00
C ASP A 122 -7.65 -9.87 -3.46
N ILE A 123 -7.87 -9.63 -4.76
CA ILE A 123 -9.21 -9.45 -5.33
C ILE A 123 -9.66 -10.57 -6.26
N ASP A 124 -8.76 -11.44 -6.72
CA ASP A 124 -9.08 -12.47 -7.71
C ASP A 124 -8.67 -13.87 -7.25
N PRO A 125 -9.61 -14.71 -6.80
CA PRO A 125 -9.30 -16.05 -6.31
C PRO A 125 -8.72 -17.01 -7.36
N ALA A 126 -8.68 -16.62 -8.64
CA ALA A 126 -8.04 -17.39 -9.69
C ALA A 126 -6.52 -17.23 -9.72
N HIS A 127 -6.00 -16.24 -9.03
CA HIS A 127 -4.58 -15.93 -8.90
C HIS A 127 -4.17 -16.01 -7.42
N ARG A 128 -3.04 -16.63 -7.14
CA ARG A 128 -2.53 -16.74 -5.77
C ARG A 128 -1.70 -15.51 -5.42
N GLY A 129 -1.93 -14.93 -4.24
CA GLY A 129 -1.29 -13.70 -3.79
C GLY A 129 -2.12 -12.47 -4.16
N PHE A 130 -1.51 -11.32 -4.07
CA PHE A 130 -2.20 -10.05 -4.30
C PHE A 130 -2.17 -9.63 -5.75
N GLU A 131 -3.22 -8.96 -6.20
CA GLU A 131 -3.20 -8.19 -7.43
C GLU A 131 -2.72 -6.77 -7.18
N MET A 132 -2.07 -6.19 -8.21
CA MET A 132 -1.51 -4.85 -8.14
C MET A 132 -1.89 -4.03 -9.38
N TRP A 133 -2.21 -2.76 -9.15
CA TRP A 133 -2.50 -1.83 -10.25
C TRP A 133 -2.26 -0.38 -9.81
N SER A 134 -2.13 0.52 -10.79
CA SER A 134 -1.87 1.94 -10.54
C SER A 134 -2.65 2.83 -11.49
N THR A 135 -2.57 4.15 -11.27
CA THR A 135 -3.17 5.14 -12.18
C THR A 135 -2.43 5.28 -13.50
N ALA A 136 -1.25 4.69 -13.66
CA ALA A 136 -0.42 4.85 -14.85
C ALA A 136 -1.04 4.25 -16.12
N ASN A 137 -1.81 3.15 -15.96
CA ASN A 137 -2.42 2.46 -17.09
C ASN A 137 -3.71 1.73 -16.69
N GLY A 138 -4.29 0.94 -17.61
CA GLY A 138 -5.50 0.15 -17.36
C GLY A 138 -5.24 -1.28 -16.92
N ASN A 139 -3.99 -1.66 -16.66
CA ASN A 139 -3.63 -3.03 -16.33
C ASN A 139 -3.86 -3.35 -14.84
N VAL A 140 -4.18 -4.61 -14.59
CA VAL A 140 -4.12 -5.28 -13.30
C VAL A 140 -3.11 -6.42 -13.44
N TYR A 141 -2.21 -6.54 -12.50
CA TYR A 141 -1.13 -7.52 -12.50
C TYR A 141 -1.34 -8.50 -11.35
N ASP A 142 -0.96 -9.76 -11.53
CA ASP A 142 -0.77 -10.68 -10.42
C ASP A 142 0.53 -10.37 -9.66
N CYS A 143 0.79 -11.05 -8.55
CA CYS A 143 2.00 -10.86 -7.74
C CYS A 143 3.31 -11.24 -8.45
N LYS A 144 3.24 -11.91 -9.59
CA LYS A 144 4.39 -12.23 -10.45
C LYS A 144 4.63 -11.20 -11.55
N GLY A 145 3.82 -10.12 -11.61
CA GLY A 145 3.91 -9.09 -12.63
C GLY A 145 3.28 -9.46 -13.97
N ASN A 146 2.48 -10.52 -14.05
CA ASN A 146 1.75 -10.86 -15.26
C ASN A 146 0.47 -10.05 -15.36
N ILE A 147 0.13 -9.57 -16.56
CA ILE A 147 -1.12 -8.84 -16.78
C ILE A 147 -2.27 -9.85 -16.79
N ILE A 148 -3.18 -9.73 -15.83
CA ILE A 148 -4.42 -10.53 -15.75
C ILE A 148 -5.62 -9.80 -16.33
N ALA A 149 -5.58 -8.46 -16.34
CA ALA A 149 -6.57 -7.64 -17.04
C ALA A 149 -5.89 -6.38 -17.60
N SER A 150 -6.33 -5.90 -18.77
CA SER A 150 -5.76 -4.72 -19.44
C SER A 150 -6.76 -3.60 -19.69
N LYS A 151 -7.98 -3.76 -19.18
CA LYS A 151 -9.07 -2.77 -19.25
C LYS A 151 -9.92 -2.88 -17.99
N ASN A 152 -10.69 -1.84 -17.72
CA ASN A 152 -11.60 -1.80 -16.55
C ASN A 152 -10.88 -1.92 -15.20
N ARG A 153 -9.65 -1.42 -15.12
CA ARG A 153 -8.92 -1.30 -13.87
C ARG A 153 -9.83 -0.76 -12.76
N PRO A 154 -9.84 -1.37 -11.56
CA PRO A 154 -10.64 -0.91 -10.43
C PRO A 154 -10.18 0.44 -9.88
N SER A 155 -10.87 0.96 -8.85
CA SER A 155 -10.42 2.10 -8.06
C SER A 155 -9.05 1.84 -7.44
N VAL A 156 -8.33 2.88 -7.05
CA VAL A 156 -6.95 2.82 -6.56
C VAL A 156 -6.79 3.38 -5.15
N ASN A 157 -7.89 3.59 -4.43
CA ASN A 157 -7.83 4.28 -3.15
C ASN A 157 -7.64 3.32 -1.97
N PHE A 158 -8.62 2.45 -1.66
CA PHE A 158 -8.55 1.59 -0.48
C PHE A 158 -9.12 0.21 -0.76
N ARG A 159 -8.69 -0.77 0.03
CA ARG A 159 -9.30 -2.09 0.16
C ARG A 159 -10.02 -2.18 1.51
N VAL A 160 -10.93 -3.11 1.62
CA VAL A 160 -11.71 -3.37 2.83
C VAL A 160 -12.21 -4.81 2.84
N TYR A 161 -12.22 -5.46 4.01
CA TYR A 161 -12.90 -6.75 4.20
C TYR A 161 -14.38 -6.49 4.48
N TRP A 162 -15.24 -6.72 3.48
CA TRP A 162 -16.65 -6.35 3.56
C TRP A 162 -17.62 -7.52 3.47
N ASP A 163 -17.44 -8.46 2.59
CA ASP A 163 -18.29 -9.64 2.48
C ASP A 163 -17.65 -10.88 3.15
N GLY A 164 -18.24 -12.05 3.05
CA GLY A 164 -17.83 -13.22 3.83
C GLY A 164 -16.85 -14.14 3.11
N ASP A 165 -16.23 -13.73 2.02
CA ASP A 165 -15.18 -14.52 1.37
C ASP A 165 -13.76 -14.04 1.78
N LEU A 166 -12.73 -14.54 1.11
CA LEU A 166 -11.34 -14.24 1.47
C LEU A 166 -10.74 -13.09 0.66
N GLN A 167 -11.46 -12.62 -0.37
CA GLN A 167 -10.99 -11.55 -1.23
C GLN A 167 -11.33 -10.18 -0.66
N ASP A 168 -10.45 -9.23 -0.93
CA ASP A 168 -10.67 -7.82 -0.61
C ASP A 168 -11.76 -7.20 -1.50
N GLU A 169 -12.61 -6.36 -0.93
CA GLU A 169 -13.40 -5.39 -1.65
C GLU A 169 -12.68 -4.05 -1.76
N LEU A 170 -13.18 -3.20 -2.65
CA LEU A 170 -12.56 -1.94 -3.00
C LEU A 170 -13.41 -0.76 -2.53
N LEU A 171 -12.85 0.04 -1.63
CA LEU A 171 -13.49 1.24 -1.10
C LEU A 171 -13.01 2.48 -1.86
N ASP A 172 -13.95 3.24 -2.42
CA ASP A 172 -13.68 4.52 -3.05
C ASP A 172 -14.78 5.54 -2.72
N GLY A 173 -14.47 6.49 -1.88
CA GLY A 173 -15.44 7.45 -1.35
C GLY A 173 -16.50 6.75 -0.51
N VAL A 174 -17.75 6.78 -1.01
CA VAL A 174 -18.90 6.13 -0.37
C VAL A 174 -19.26 4.79 -1.05
N LYS A 175 -18.36 4.22 -1.82
CA LYS A 175 -18.64 3.10 -2.72
C LYS A 175 -17.81 1.91 -2.35
N ILE A 176 -18.43 0.73 -2.27
CA ILE A 176 -17.74 -0.54 -2.13
C ILE A 176 -18.03 -1.37 -3.37
N ASP A 177 -16.97 -1.79 -4.02
CA ASP A 177 -16.98 -2.58 -5.25
C ASP A 177 -16.26 -3.90 -5.05
N LYS A 178 -16.71 -4.95 -5.76
CA LYS A 178 -16.04 -6.26 -5.81
C LYS A 178 -15.58 -6.58 -7.21
N TRP A 179 -14.38 -7.11 -7.32
CA TRP A 179 -13.83 -7.63 -8.57
C TRP A 179 -14.52 -8.94 -8.97
N ASN A 180 -14.74 -9.15 -10.26
CA ASN A 180 -15.36 -10.37 -10.78
C ASN A 180 -14.50 -11.11 -11.81
N GLY A 181 -13.19 -10.87 -11.81
CA GLY A 181 -12.24 -11.41 -12.79
C GLY A 181 -12.08 -10.56 -14.05
N THR A 182 -12.93 -9.55 -14.27
CA THR A 182 -12.86 -8.68 -15.46
C THR A 182 -13.13 -7.22 -15.21
N LYS A 183 -13.88 -6.88 -14.19
CA LYS A 183 -14.24 -5.52 -13.79
C LYS A 183 -14.72 -5.49 -12.34
N ALA A 184 -14.67 -4.30 -11.74
CA ALA A 184 -15.32 -4.05 -10.46
C ALA A 184 -16.83 -3.86 -10.64
N ASN A 185 -17.63 -4.50 -9.78
CA ASN A 185 -19.07 -4.36 -9.70
C ASN A 185 -19.46 -3.71 -8.38
N ARG A 186 -20.38 -2.72 -8.43
CA ARG A 186 -20.90 -2.06 -7.23
C ARG A 186 -21.66 -3.04 -6.35
N MET A 187 -21.19 -3.20 -5.10
CA MET A 187 -21.89 -3.92 -4.04
C MET A 187 -22.86 -2.99 -3.32
N ILE A 188 -22.35 -1.83 -2.88
CA ILE A 188 -23.13 -0.88 -2.11
C ILE A 188 -22.63 0.57 -2.34
N THR A 189 -23.56 1.51 -2.23
CA THR A 189 -23.27 2.93 -2.10
C THR A 189 -23.75 3.38 -0.72
N LEU A 190 -22.82 3.67 0.19
CA LEU A 190 -23.12 3.92 1.60
C LEU A 190 -24.04 5.13 1.81
N SER A 191 -23.94 6.15 0.97
CA SER A 191 -24.83 7.32 1.03
C SER A 191 -26.30 7.03 0.72
N ASP A 192 -26.62 5.87 0.13
CA ASP A 192 -28.01 5.47 -0.12
C ASP A 192 -28.73 5.00 1.17
N TYR A 193 -27.96 4.67 2.22
CA TYR A 193 -28.45 4.11 3.47
C TYR A 193 -28.18 5.02 4.69
N SER A 194 -27.37 6.05 4.51
CA SER A 194 -26.92 6.95 5.56
C SER A 194 -26.60 8.34 5.00
N ASN A 195 -26.22 9.26 5.86
CA ASN A 195 -25.66 10.56 5.43
C ASN A 195 -24.14 10.49 5.22
N ALA A 196 -23.58 9.32 4.94
CA ALA A 196 -22.17 9.16 4.70
C ALA A 196 -21.69 10.01 3.53
N ALA A 197 -20.59 10.71 3.73
CA ALA A 197 -19.95 11.56 2.74
C ALA A 197 -18.44 11.32 2.75
N SER A 198 -17.86 11.23 1.56
CA SER A 198 -16.42 11.13 1.41
C SER A 198 -15.74 12.44 1.81
N CYS A 199 -14.58 12.34 2.42
CA CYS A 199 -13.69 13.47 2.70
C CYS A 199 -12.40 13.38 1.87
N ASN A 200 -11.52 14.40 1.98
CA ASN A 200 -10.23 14.46 1.32
C ASN A 200 -10.28 14.36 -0.21
N SER A 201 -11.35 14.94 -0.83
CA SER A 201 -11.50 15.05 -2.29
C SER A 201 -11.31 13.69 -3.01
N THR A 202 -10.51 13.67 -4.07
CA THR A 202 -10.26 12.46 -4.88
C THR A 202 -9.44 11.39 -4.16
N LYS A 203 -8.79 11.70 -3.04
CA LYS A 203 -8.12 10.70 -2.20
C LYS A 203 -9.11 9.86 -1.41
N ALA A 204 -10.30 10.42 -1.12
CA ALA A 204 -11.44 9.72 -0.53
C ALA A 204 -11.09 8.92 0.74
N THR A 205 -10.17 9.47 1.55
CA THR A 205 -9.62 8.80 2.74
C THR A 205 -10.72 8.61 3.78
N PRO A 206 -11.04 7.37 4.21
CA PRO A 206 -11.93 7.16 5.33
C PRO A 206 -11.29 7.67 6.63
N ASN A 207 -12.11 8.04 7.62
CA ASN A 207 -11.59 8.37 8.95
C ASN A 207 -11.07 7.12 9.66
N LEU A 208 -11.71 5.98 9.42
CA LEU A 208 -11.28 4.67 9.90
C LEU A 208 -11.88 3.58 9.01
N SER A 209 -11.13 2.52 8.76
CA SER A 209 -11.60 1.23 8.27
C SER A 209 -10.95 0.16 9.16
N ALA A 210 -11.74 -0.56 9.93
CA ALA A 210 -11.27 -1.59 10.84
C ALA A 210 -12.45 -2.42 11.37
N ASP A 211 -12.21 -3.68 11.75
CA ASP A 211 -13.18 -4.51 12.50
C ASP A 211 -13.27 -4.01 13.95
N ILE A 212 -14.14 -3.02 14.21
CA ILE A 212 -14.35 -2.43 15.53
C ILE A 212 -15.45 -3.15 16.35
N LEU A 213 -16.26 -3.97 15.69
CA LEU A 213 -17.30 -4.75 16.34
C LEU A 213 -16.83 -6.17 16.69
N GLY A 214 -15.70 -6.62 16.14
CA GLY A 214 -15.13 -7.93 16.37
C GLY A 214 -15.92 -9.05 15.68
N ASP A 215 -16.48 -8.77 14.51
CA ASP A 215 -17.30 -9.71 13.75
C ASP A 215 -16.71 -10.10 12.38
N TRP A 216 -15.42 -9.78 12.14
CA TRP A 216 -14.60 -9.98 10.94
C TRP A 216 -14.79 -8.93 9.84
N ARG A 217 -15.95 -8.32 9.74
CA ARG A 217 -16.20 -7.25 8.76
C ARG A 217 -15.58 -5.95 9.25
N GLU A 218 -14.92 -5.24 8.36
CA GLU A 218 -14.43 -3.91 8.69
C GLU A 218 -15.55 -2.87 8.63
N GLU A 219 -15.71 -2.09 9.69
CA GLU A 219 -16.53 -0.89 9.69
C GLU A 219 -15.80 0.23 9.00
N ILE A 220 -16.57 1.07 8.28
CA ILE A 220 -16.06 2.24 7.58
C ILE A 220 -16.67 3.49 8.21
N ILE A 221 -15.82 4.34 8.77
CA ILE A 221 -16.20 5.65 9.31
C ILE A 221 -15.78 6.72 8.32
N LEU A 222 -16.77 7.46 7.80
CA LEU A 222 -16.63 8.54 6.82
C LEU A 222 -16.98 9.89 7.44
#